data_5daa08fe78052ed52f0e226756b200f9
#
_entry.id   5daa08fe78052ed52f0e226756b200f9
#
_cell.length_a   1.000
_cell.length_b   1.000
_cell.length_c   1.000
_cell.angle_alpha   90.00
_cell.angle_beta   90.00
_cell.angle_gamma   90.00
#
_symmetry.space_group_name_H-M   'P 1'
#
loop_
_entity.id
_entity.type
_entity.pdbx_description
1 polymer ?
#
loop_
_entity_poly.entity_id
_entity_poly.type
_entity_poly.pdbx_seq_one_letter_code
_entity_poly.pdbx_strand_id
1 'polypeptide(L)'
;MPPVAFIDNKRAVAALFQEALLSAYPVLHKDDAPFVIEVDKPKNPDHGHFAVNSALQLAKKLGARPRDIAEAIVGALPKSDLLAGKPEIAGPGFINIRLAPAAETRVVESVFAAGDEFGLGTEGAGRKVMVEFVSANPTGPLHVG
;
A
#
# COMPACT_ATOMS: atom_id res chain seq x y z
N MET A 1 9.52 -12.61 -22.83
CA MET A 1 8.23 -12.68 -22.13
C MET A 1 8.01 -11.36 -21.42
N PRO A 2 6.80 -10.84 -21.34
CA PRO A 2 6.58 -9.71 -20.45
C PRO A 2 6.90 -10.17 -19.02
N PRO A 3 7.51 -9.29 -18.19
CA PRO A 3 7.80 -9.66 -16.80
C PRO A 3 6.50 -10.10 -16.13
N VAL A 4 6.56 -11.21 -15.42
CA VAL A 4 5.42 -11.68 -14.61
C VAL A 4 5.13 -10.58 -13.59
N ALA A 5 3.95 -9.98 -13.67
CA ALA A 5 3.59 -8.89 -12.77
C ALA A 5 3.57 -9.44 -11.33
N PHE A 6 4.53 -8.99 -10.54
CA PHE A 6 4.58 -9.29 -9.12
C PHE A 6 3.32 -8.74 -8.43
N ILE A 7 2.62 -9.59 -7.70
CA ILE A 7 1.46 -9.18 -6.90
C ILE A 7 1.97 -8.44 -5.67
N ASP A 8 1.94 -7.12 -5.72
CA ASP A 8 2.20 -6.25 -4.59
C ASP A 8 0.85 -5.83 -3.96
N ASN A 9 0.47 -6.51 -2.89
CA ASN A 9 -0.78 -6.23 -2.18
C ASN A 9 -0.84 -4.78 -1.68
N LYS A 10 0.29 -4.18 -1.31
CA LYS A 10 0.34 -2.78 -0.89
C LYS A 10 -0.04 -1.84 -2.04
N ARG A 11 0.53 -2.06 -3.23
CA ARG A 11 0.20 -1.29 -4.44
C ARG A 11 -1.24 -1.52 -4.89
N ALA A 12 -1.71 -2.75 -4.80
CA ALA A 12 -3.10 -3.09 -5.15
C ALA A 12 -4.10 -2.39 -4.22
N VAL A 13 -3.84 -2.38 -2.92
CA VAL A 13 -4.65 -1.63 -1.93
C VAL A 13 -4.58 -0.13 -2.21
N ALA A 14 -3.39 0.43 -2.46
CA ALA A 14 -3.24 1.84 -2.77
C ALA A 14 -4.05 2.25 -4.01
N ALA A 15 -4.01 1.45 -5.08
CA ALA A 15 -4.79 1.70 -6.30
C ALA A 15 -6.30 1.64 -6.03
N LEU A 16 -6.77 0.65 -5.26
CA LEU A 16 -8.18 0.51 -4.89
C LEU A 16 -8.68 1.73 -4.10
N PHE A 17 -7.90 2.19 -3.14
CA PHE A 17 -8.25 3.36 -2.34
C PHE A 17 -8.11 4.68 -3.11
N GLN A 18 -7.17 4.75 -4.07
CA GLN A 18 -7.03 5.90 -4.96
C GLN A 18 -8.27 6.06 -5.84
N GLU A 19 -8.78 4.97 -6.40
CA GLU A 19 -10.02 4.97 -7.19
C GLU A 19 -11.21 5.41 -6.32
N ALA A 20 -11.34 4.87 -5.10
CA ALA A 20 -12.38 5.25 -4.17
C ALA A 20 -12.31 6.73 -3.77
N LEU A 21 -11.12 7.26 -3.51
CA LEU A 21 -10.90 8.67 -3.19
C LEU A 21 -11.37 9.57 -4.35
N LEU A 22 -10.95 9.27 -5.57
CA LEU A 22 -11.30 10.07 -6.74
C LEU A 22 -12.79 9.96 -7.10
N SER A 23 -13.40 8.81 -6.82
CA SER A 23 -14.86 8.63 -6.95
C SER A 23 -15.64 9.44 -5.92
N ALA A 24 -15.19 9.44 -4.66
CA ALA A 24 -15.83 10.21 -3.59
C ALA A 24 -15.62 11.72 -3.73
N TYR A 25 -14.46 12.13 -4.26
CA TYR A 25 -14.05 13.54 -4.40
C TYR A 25 -13.51 13.84 -5.80
N PRO A 26 -14.39 13.95 -6.82
CA PRO A 26 -13.98 14.20 -8.21
C PRO A 26 -13.21 15.52 -8.40
N VAL A 27 -13.33 16.46 -7.46
CA VAL A 27 -12.59 17.72 -7.47
C VAL A 27 -11.08 17.51 -7.48
N LEU A 28 -10.59 16.41 -6.88
CA LEU A 28 -9.17 16.08 -6.80
C LEU A 28 -8.55 15.67 -8.15
N HIS A 29 -9.37 15.35 -9.16
CA HIS A 29 -8.89 15.11 -10.53
C HIS A 29 -8.33 16.36 -11.22
N LYS A 30 -8.72 17.54 -10.77
CA LYS A 30 -8.39 18.82 -11.40
C LYS A 30 -7.11 19.44 -10.84
N ASP A 31 -6.50 18.81 -9.87
CA ASP A 31 -5.28 19.30 -9.24
C ASP A 31 -4.07 19.10 -10.15
N ASP A 32 -3.22 20.12 -10.27
CA ASP A 32 -1.94 20.04 -11.00
C ASP A 32 -0.98 19.03 -10.34
N ALA A 33 -1.12 18.78 -9.04
CA ALA A 33 -0.42 17.76 -8.27
C ALA A 33 -1.44 16.80 -7.66
N PRO A 34 -1.73 15.65 -8.29
CA PRO A 34 -2.69 14.70 -7.78
C PRO A 34 -2.26 14.16 -6.42
N PHE A 35 -3.21 14.09 -5.49
CA PHE A 35 -2.95 13.47 -4.19
C PHE A 35 -2.84 11.95 -4.39
N VAL A 36 -1.75 11.38 -3.89
CA VAL A 36 -1.48 9.94 -3.97
C VAL A 36 -1.75 9.32 -2.60
N ILE A 37 -2.55 8.26 -2.59
CA ILE A 37 -2.81 7.49 -1.38
C ILE A 37 -1.57 6.71 -0.97
N GLU A 38 -1.11 6.98 0.24
CA GLU A 38 -0.07 6.20 0.89
C GLU A 38 -0.70 5.13 1.79
N VAL A 39 -0.17 3.93 1.68
CA VAL A 39 -0.58 2.77 2.48
C VAL A 39 0.58 2.37 3.37
N ASP A 40 0.33 2.33 4.66
CA ASP A 40 1.32 2.00 5.67
C ASP A 40 0.99 0.70 6.40
N LYS A 41 1.98 0.13 7.08
CA LYS A 41 1.72 -0.93 8.06
C LYS A 41 1.26 -0.29 9.37
N PRO A 42 0.15 -0.75 9.98
CA PRO A 42 -0.25 -0.25 11.29
C PRO A 42 0.79 -0.62 12.35
N LYS A 43 0.95 0.23 13.36
CA LYS A 43 1.87 -0.03 14.48
C LYS A 43 1.44 -1.24 15.31
N ASN A 44 0.13 -1.45 15.45
CA ASN A 44 -0.43 -2.62 16.11
C ASN A 44 -1.00 -3.58 15.06
N PRO A 45 -0.52 -4.85 15.00
CA PRO A 45 -1.01 -5.88 14.08
C PRO A 45 -2.52 -6.16 14.20
N ASP A 46 -3.11 -5.94 15.37
CA ASP A 46 -4.54 -6.12 15.58
C ASP A 46 -5.39 -5.18 14.70
N HIS A 47 -4.83 -4.08 14.26
CA HIS A 47 -5.49 -3.13 13.36
C HIS A 47 -5.52 -3.58 11.89
N GLY A 48 -5.00 -4.75 11.57
CA GLY A 48 -5.00 -5.32 10.22
C GLY A 48 -3.65 -5.32 9.55
N HIS A 49 -3.63 -5.53 8.24
CA HIS A 49 -2.41 -5.65 7.44
C HIS A 49 -1.88 -4.28 6.97
N PHE A 50 -2.80 -3.35 6.70
CA PHE A 50 -2.49 -2.01 6.21
C PHE A 50 -3.36 -0.95 6.89
N ALA A 51 -2.89 0.30 6.80
CA ALA A 51 -3.61 1.49 7.24
C ALA A 51 -3.47 2.62 6.23
N VAL A 52 -4.52 3.42 6.08
CA VAL A 52 -4.54 4.64 5.26
C VAL A 52 -4.91 5.82 6.15
N ASN A 53 -4.12 6.90 6.07
CA ASN A 53 -4.30 8.13 6.84
C ASN A 53 -4.66 9.35 5.98
N SER A 54 -4.94 9.13 4.71
CA SER A 54 -5.20 10.19 3.71
C SER A 54 -6.35 11.11 4.07
N ALA A 55 -7.35 10.62 4.80
CA ALA A 55 -8.46 11.43 5.27
C ALA A 55 -8.00 12.58 6.18
N LEU A 56 -7.02 12.31 7.05
CA LEU A 56 -6.43 13.34 7.93
C LEU A 56 -5.67 14.41 7.13
N GLN A 57 -4.91 13.97 6.12
CA GLN A 57 -4.12 14.86 5.26
C GLN A 57 -5.02 15.74 4.37
N LEU A 58 -6.14 15.21 3.92
CA LEU A 58 -7.08 15.89 3.03
C LEU A 58 -8.08 16.78 3.75
N ALA A 59 -8.23 16.67 5.07
CA ALA A 59 -9.24 17.37 5.85
C ALA A 59 -9.23 18.89 5.63
N LYS A 60 -8.04 19.50 5.69
CA LYS A 60 -7.89 20.95 5.45
C LYS A 60 -8.21 21.33 4.01
N LYS A 61 -7.77 20.53 3.04
CA LYS A 61 -7.97 20.79 1.61
C LYS A 61 -9.43 20.67 1.19
N LEU A 62 -10.13 19.69 1.73
CA LEU A 62 -11.54 19.43 1.44
C LEU A 62 -12.50 20.21 2.34
N GLY A 63 -12.02 20.86 3.39
CA GLY A 63 -12.85 21.59 4.35
C GLY A 63 -13.87 20.70 5.09
N ALA A 64 -13.51 19.42 5.30
CA ALA A 64 -14.38 18.42 5.91
C ALA A 64 -13.69 17.72 7.06
N ARG A 65 -14.49 17.12 7.96
CA ARG A 65 -13.91 16.35 9.07
C ARG A 65 -13.21 15.08 8.53
N PRO A 66 -12.04 14.71 9.05
CA PRO A 66 -11.31 13.54 8.56
C PRO A 66 -12.15 12.25 8.59
N ARG A 67 -12.99 12.09 9.61
CA ARG A 67 -13.85 10.91 9.74
C ARG A 67 -14.90 10.84 8.63
N ASP A 68 -15.50 11.96 8.26
CA ASP A 68 -16.47 12.02 7.16
C ASP A 68 -15.81 11.70 5.82
N ILE A 69 -14.57 12.16 5.63
CA ILE A 69 -13.76 11.83 4.45
C ILE A 69 -13.45 10.33 4.41
N ALA A 70 -13.06 9.75 5.54
CA ALA A 70 -12.79 8.31 5.63
C ALA A 70 -14.05 7.48 5.32
N GLU A 71 -15.20 7.89 5.85
CA GLU A 71 -16.49 7.24 5.58
C GLU A 71 -16.88 7.33 4.10
N ALA A 72 -16.66 8.47 3.45
CA ALA A 72 -16.91 8.66 2.03
C ALA A 72 -15.99 7.77 1.17
N ILE A 73 -14.69 7.71 1.49
CA ILE A 73 -13.74 6.84 0.77
C ILE A 73 -14.14 5.37 0.92
N VAL A 74 -14.40 4.91 2.15
CA VAL A 74 -14.81 3.52 2.42
C VAL A 74 -16.15 3.19 1.77
N GLY A 75 -17.06 4.16 1.70
CA GLY A 75 -18.36 4.01 1.01
C GLY A 75 -18.24 3.92 -0.52
N ALA A 76 -17.21 4.53 -1.09
CA ALA A 76 -16.94 4.53 -2.54
C ALA A 76 -16.03 3.37 -2.99
N LEU A 77 -15.55 2.52 -2.07
CA LEU A 77 -14.70 1.38 -2.44
C LEU A 77 -15.42 0.43 -3.39
N PRO A 78 -14.83 0.09 -4.53
CA PRO A 78 -15.37 -0.93 -5.40
C PRO A 78 -15.32 -2.31 -4.73
N LYS A 79 -16.16 -3.22 -5.17
CA LYS A 79 -16.09 -4.62 -4.72
C LYS A 79 -14.75 -5.21 -5.13
N SER A 80 -14.07 -5.82 -4.18
CA SER A 80 -12.75 -6.43 -4.41
C SER A 80 -12.60 -7.68 -3.54
N ASP A 81 -12.01 -8.72 -4.11
CA ASP A 81 -11.60 -9.94 -3.41
C ASP A 81 -10.26 -9.79 -2.68
N LEU A 82 -9.64 -8.62 -2.79
CA LEU A 82 -8.42 -8.26 -2.08
C LEU A 82 -8.66 -8.06 -0.58
N LEU A 83 -9.84 -7.59 -0.19
CA LEU A 83 -10.17 -7.22 1.18
C LEU A 83 -11.01 -8.30 1.88
N ALA A 84 -10.71 -8.58 3.14
CA ALA A 84 -11.48 -9.53 3.97
C ALA A 84 -12.88 -9.02 4.33
N GLY A 85 -13.20 -7.78 4.02
CA GLY A 85 -14.47 -7.15 4.32
C GLY A 85 -14.37 -5.63 4.24
N LYS A 86 -15.37 -4.95 4.78
CA LYS A 86 -15.37 -3.49 4.83
C LYS A 86 -14.25 -3.00 5.77
N PRO A 87 -13.38 -2.07 5.32
CA PRO A 87 -12.36 -1.49 6.17
C PRO A 87 -12.93 -0.77 7.40
N GLU A 88 -12.20 -0.83 8.50
CA GLU A 88 -12.60 -0.24 9.78
C GLU A 88 -12.05 1.19 9.90
N ILE A 89 -12.93 2.12 10.29
CA ILE A 89 -12.52 3.51 10.55
C ILE A 89 -12.25 3.67 12.03
N ALA A 90 -10.99 3.97 12.37
CA ALA A 90 -10.53 4.15 13.72
C ALA A 90 -10.17 5.61 14.02
N GLY A 91 -10.40 6.02 15.27
CA GLY A 91 -10.06 7.35 15.76
C GLY A 91 -10.61 8.49 14.88
N PRO A 92 -9.80 9.52 14.59
CA PRO A 92 -10.25 10.69 13.85
C PRO A 92 -10.43 10.48 12.34
N GLY A 93 -10.05 9.32 11.77
CA GLY A 93 -10.16 9.07 10.34
C GLY A 93 -9.07 8.16 9.77
N PHE A 94 -8.43 7.33 10.61
CA PHE A 94 -7.59 6.23 10.13
C PHE A 94 -8.46 5.12 9.55
N ILE A 95 -8.04 4.53 8.45
CA ILE A 95 -8.74 3.42 7.82
C ILE A 95 -7.86 2.18 7.93
N ASN A 96 -8.29 1.21 8.71
CA ASN A 96 -7.61 -0.06 8.93
C ASN A 96 -8.11 -1.11 7.94
N ILE A 97 -7.19 -1.85 7.34
CA ILE A 97 -7.44 -2.73 6.20
C ILE A 97 -6.96 -4.14 6.51
N ARG A 98 -7.85 -5.11 6.34
CA ARG A 98 -7.52 -6.54 6.38
C ARG A 98 -7.59 -7.13 4.99
N LEU A 99 -6.53 -7.82 4.59
CA LEU A 99 -6.51 -8.58 3.35
C LEU A 99 -7.34 -9.86 3.50
N ALA A 100 -7.98 -10.26 2.41
CA ALA A 100 -8.57 -11.59 2.33
C ALA A 100 -7.45 -12.66 2.37
N PRO A 101 -7.65 -13.80 3.05
CA PRO A 101 -6.64 -14.86 3.09
C PRO A 101 -6.16 -15.30 1.71
N ALA A 102 -7.05 -15.35 0.73
CA ALA A 102 -6.72 -15.66 -0.65
C ALA A 102 -5.78 -14.61 -1.29
N ALA A 103 -5.87 -13.35 -0.91
CA ALA A 103 -4.97 -12.31 -1.42
C ALA A 103 -3.54 -12.47 -0.86
N GLU A 104 -3.41 -12.95 0.37
CA GLU A 104 -2.11 -13.24 0.98
C GLU A 104 -1.44 -14.44 0.31
N THR A 105 -2.18 -15.51 0.03
CA THR A 105 -1.64 -16.72 -0.60
C THR A 105 -1.27 -16.52 -2.07
N ARG A 106 -1.96 -15.66 -2.81
CA ARG A 106 -1.62 -15.32 -4.21
C ARG A 106 -0.20 -14.79 -4.39
N VAL A 107 0.37 -14.15 -3.37
CA VAL A 107 1.77 -13.71 -3.41
C VAL A 107 2.70 -14.91 -3.57
N VAL A 108 2.44 -16.00 -2.85
CA VAL A 108 3.24 -17.22 -2.94
C VAL A 108 3.14 -17.84 -4.35
N GLU A 109 1.94 -17.90 -4.91
CA GLU A 109 1.72 -18.36 -6.29
C GLU A 109 2.49 -17.51 -7.29
N SER A 110 2.51 -16.19 -7.12
CA SER A 110 3.25 -15.28 -8.00
C SER A 110 4.77 -15.44 -7.88
N VAL A 111 5.28 -15.75 -6.69
CA VAL A 111 6.71 -16.07 -6.47
C VAL A 111 7.08 -17.33 -7.25
N PHE A 112 6.30 -18.39 -7.11
CA PHE A 112 6.55 -19.64 -7.85
C PHE A 112 6.45 -19.46 -9.37
N ALA A 113 5.47 -18.68 -9.84
CA ALA A 113 5.30 -18.43 -11.26
C ALA A 113 6.45 -17.58 -11.86
N ALA A 114 6.99 -16.64 -11.08
CA ALA A 114 8.11 -15.80 -11.51
C ALA A 114 9.46 -16.55 -11.47
N GLY A 115 9.62 -17.55 -10.58
CA GLY A 115 10.86 -18.30 -10.44
C GLY A 115 12.06 -17.36 -10.19
N ASP A 116 13.10 -17.52 -11.01
CA ASP A 116 14.33 -16.74 -10.92
C ASP A 116 14.14 -15.24 -11.30
N GLU A 117 13.05 -14.90 -11.94
CA GLU A 117 12.71 -13.51 -12.28
C GLU A 117 12.04 -12.77 -11.11
N PHE A 118 11.70 -13.47 -10.02
CA PHE A 118 11.11 -12.83 -8.86
C PHE A 118 12.04 -11.78 -8.25
N GLY A 119 11.49 -10.59 -8.04
CA GLY A 119 12.25 -9.45 -7.51
C GLY A 119 13.02 -8.65 -8.55
N LEU A 120 13.06 -9.08 -9.81
CA LEU A 120 13.64 -8.28 -10.88
C LEU A 120 12.65 -7.18 -11.27
N GLY A 121 13.13 -5.94 -11.30
CA GLY A 121 12.35 -4.77 -11.66
C GLY A 121 13.11 -3.85 -12.62
N THR A 122 12.38 -2.95 -13.26
CA THR A 122 12.93 -1.95 -14.16
C THR A 122 13.00 -0.55 -13.56
N GLU A 123 12.55 -0.38 -12.33
CA GLU A 123 12.46 0.94 -11.66
C GLU A 123 13.81 1.63 -11.50
N GLY A 124 14.89 0.85 -11.45
CA GLY A 124 16.27 1.35 -11.40
C GLY A 124 16.95 1.51 -12.74
N ALA A 125 16.28 1.22 -13.87
CA ALA A 125 16.90 1.24 -15.19
C ALA A 125 17.59 2.57 -15.50
N GLY A 126 18.86 2.50 -15.92
CA GLY A 126 19.71 3.67 -16.21
C GLY A 126 20.34 4.35 -15.00
N ARG A 127 20.05 3.92 -13.76
CA ARG A 127 20.72 4.42 -12.55
C ARG A 127 21.89 3.52 -12.15
N LYS A 128 23.00 4.15 -11.79
CA LYS A 128 24.13 3.44 -11.17
C LYS A 128 23.84 3.31 -9.68
N VAL A 129 23.79 2.10 -9.17
CA VAL A 129 23.54 1.79 -7.74
C VAL A 129 24.71 0.99 -7.22
N MET A 130 25.26 1.38 -6.09
CA MET A 130 26.23 0.62 -5.32
C MET A 130 25.54 0.10 -4.07
N VAL A 131 25.70 -1.18 -3.80
CA VAL A 131 25.12 -1.83 -2.61
C VAL A 131 26.25 -2.36 -1.77
N GLU A 132 26.28 -1.97 -0.49
CA GLU A 132 27.21 -2.50 0.51
C GLU A 132 26.42 -3.35 1.49
N PHE A 133 26.83 -4.62 1.64
CA PHE A 133 26.09 -5.57 2.48
C PHE A 133 26.65 -5.70 3.88
N VAL A 134 27.96 -5.87 3.99
CA VAL A 134 28.62 -6.10 5.27
C VAL A 134 29.87 -5.26 5.35
N SER A 135 29.90 -4.37 6.34
CA SER A 135 31.08 -3.59 6.68
C SER A 135 31.50 -3.94 8.12
N ALA A 136 32.13 -5.09 8.28
CA ALA A 136 32.57 -5.57 9.58
C ALA A 136 34.05 -5.99 9.54
N ASN A 137 34.78 -5.75 10.64
CA ASN A 137 36.15 -6.26 10.79
C ASN A 137 36.12 -7.79 10.84
N PRO A 138 37.04 -8.49 10.14
CA PRO A 138 37.07 -9.94 10.10
C PRO A 138 37.74 -10.52 11.36
N THR A 139 37.33 -10.07 12.54
CA THR A 139 37.94 -10.41 13.83
C THR A 139 37.22 -11.50 14.56
N GLY A 140 36.12 -12.04 14.01
CA GLY A 140 35.34 -13.12 14.59
C GLY A 140 34.13 -13.49 13.75
N PRO A 141 33.23 -14.38 14.22
CA PRO A 141 31.98 -14.70 13.56
C PRO A 141 31.12 -13.46 13.41
N LEU A 142 30.43 -13.34 12.25
CA LEU A 142 29.47 -12.27 12.04
C LEU A 142 28.31 -12.41 13.03
N HIS A 143 27.93 -11.32 13.66
CA HIS A 143 26.76 -11.25 14.54
C HIS A 143 25.88 -10.07 14.14
N VAL A 144 24.59 -10.19 14.44
CA VAL A 144 23.63 -9.08 14.32
C VAL A 144 23.81 -8.21 15.55
N GLY A 145 24.39 -7.05 15.38
CA GLY A 145 24.61 -6.06 16.43
C GLY A 145 23.66 -4.89 16.29
#